data_2a05e63f31244068473941dad76e263f
#
_entry.id   2a05e63f31244068473941dad76e263f
#
_cell.length_a   1.000
_cell.length_b   1.000
_cell.length_c   1.000
_cell.angle_alpha   90.00
_cell.angle_beta   90.00
_cell.angle_gamma   90.00
#
_symmetry.space_group_name_H-M   'P 1'
#
loop_
_entity.id
_entity.type
_entity.pdbx_description
1 polymer ?
#
loop_
_entity_poly.entity_id
_entity_poly.type
_entity_poly.pdbx_seq_one_letter_code
_entity_poly.pdbx_strand_id
1 'polypeptide(L)'
;MNKKNIYLVFVVFIAAMFVITACDKVEPPYMEDNGGGVIADTVRKVLFEDFTGHECVNCPSAHKTLEDLHNVYGDRLIVIAEHVGFFARPKSAPYDYDFRTTEGTDIATFFGAFTAPLPKGMVNRNKINGSYLIDKAEFGTAISLALDSMPTLPDIFIQISATYNSTDSLIGVEVKLTALTNLPAGKYNLSVLVTESEIIEAQENSNPNIGDVPDILDYNHKHVLRGAINNTWGEEFTNGAISNGQTFTKAYSNYKIGKDWNPNNIHIVAFAYYADGPNDKVVIQAEQIDLK
;
A
#
# COMPACT_ATOMS: atom_id res chain seq x y z
N MET A 1 -38.96 -35.69 48.82
CA MET A 1 -37.53 -35.45 48.64
C MET A 1 -36.92 -35.10 49.97
N ASN A 2 -35.94 -35.90 50.45
CA ASN A 2 -35.43 -35.79 51.83
C ASN A 2 -34.57 -34.51 51.98
N LYS A 3 -34.72 -33.76 53.07
CA LYS A 3 -33.98 -32.50 53.33
C LYS A 3 -32.46 -32.63 53.07
N LYS A 4 -31.86 -33.79 53.33
CA LYS A 4 -30.45 -34.07 53.03
C LYS A 4 -30.12 -34.02 51.50
N ASN A 5 -31.04 -34.44 50.64
CA ASN A 5 -30.82 -34.43 49.22
C ASN A 5 -30.91 -33.00 48.61
N ILE A 6 -31.70 -32.12 49.24
CA ILE A 6 -31.81 -30.69 48.85
C ILE A 6 -30.52 -29.96 49.16
N TYR A 7 -29.92 -30.21 50.33
CA TYR A 7 -28.64 -29.62 50.71
C TYR A 7 -27.48 -30.07 49.78
N LEU A 8 -27.48 -31.36 49.44
CA LEU A 8 -26.45 -31.91 48.52
C LEU A 8 -26.52 -31.28 47.11
N VAL A 9 -27.74 -31.11 46.60
CA VAL A 9 -27.95 -30.44 45.26
C VAL A 9 -27.58 -28.98 45.34
N PHE A 10 -27.86 -28.29 46.46
CA PHE A 10 -27.50 -26.88 46.62
C PHE A 10 -25.98 -26.65 46.75
N VAL A 11 -25.28 -27.56 47.43
CA VAL A 11 -23.81 -27.50 47.57
C VAL A 11 -23.12 -27.82 46.24
N VAL A 12 -23.62 -28.75 45.44
CA VAL A 12 -23.10 -29.06 44.09
C VAL A 12 -23.34 -27.90 43.15
N PHE A 13 -24.50 -27.20 43.25
CA PHE A 13 -24.78 -26.02 42.43
C PHE A 13 -23.90 -24.82 42.78
N ILE A 14 -23.59 -24.60 44.06
CA ILE A 14 -22.67 -23.54 44.51
C ILE A 14 -21.22 -23.88 44.09
N ALA A 15 -20.79 -25.12 44.17
CA ALA A 15 -19.45 -25.54 43.70
C ALA A 15 -19.29 -25.42 42.19
N ALA A 16 -20.37 -25.65 41.40
CA ALA A 16 -20.36 -25.46 39.96
C ALA A 16 -20.29 -23.98 39.51
N MET A 17 -20.75 -23.02 40.34
CA MET A 17 -20.65 -21.58 40.06
C MET A 17 -19.25 -21.01 40.25
N PHE A 18 -18.36 -21.69 40.98
CA PHE A 18 -16.97 -21.22 41.16
C PHE A 18 -15.98 -21.67 40.10
N VAL A 19 -16.40 -22.47 39.12
CA VAL A 19 -15.52 -23.04 38.07
C VAL A 19 -15.50 -22.19 36.78
N ILE A 20 -16.32 -21.12 36.68
CA ILE A 20 -16.45 -20.31 35.46
C ILE A 20 -15.84 -18.91 35.59
N THR A 21 -14.97 -18.65 36.58
CA THR A 21 -14.21 -17.38 36.65
C THR A 21 -12.71 -17.60 36.50
N ALA A 22 -12.30 -18.51 35.63
CA ALA A 22 -10.95 -18.50 35.08
C ALA A 22 -10.94 -17.57 33.84
N CYS A 23 -11.17 -16.28 34.03
CA CYS A 23 -10.56 -15.28 33.16
C CYS A 23 -9.08 -15.32 33.47
N ASP A 24 -8.33 -16.02 32.67
CA ASP A 24 -6.90 -15.95 32.63
C ASP A 24 -6.53 -14.50 32.24
N LYS A 25 -6.26 -13.67 33.26
CA LYS A 25 -5.63 -12.38 33.04
C LYS A 25 -4.18 -12.68 32.74
N VAL A 26 -3.88 -12.86 31.47
CA VAL A 26 -2.49 -12.82 31.01
C VAL A 26 -2.01 -11.38 31.25
N GLU A 27 -1.15 -11.15 32.24
CA GLU A 27 -0.56 -9.83 32.48
C GLU A 27 0.57 -9.55 31.50
N PRO A 28 0.69 -8.32 30.92
CA PRO A 28 1.86 -7.96 30.12
C PRO A 28 3.14 -7.99 30.98
N PRO A 29 4.31 -8.30 30.37
CA PRO A 29 4.58 -8.31 28.94
C PRO A 29 4.51 -9.70 28.32
N TYR A 30 3.70 -9.85 27.27
CA TYR A 30 3.59 -11.08 26.48
C TYR A 30 4.84 -11.41 25.69
N MET A 31 5.76 -10.48 25.59
CA MET A 31 7.04 -10.63 24.93
C MET A 31 8.10 -10.05 25.84
N GLU A 32 8.94 -10.91 26.41
CA GLU A 32 10.23 -10.47 26.90
C GLU A 32 11.01 -9.98 25.69
N ASP A 33 11.48 -8.73 25.73
CA ASP A 33 12.36 -8.14 24.74
C ASP A 33 13.71 -8.86 24.79
N ASN A 34 13.82 -10.00 24.10
CA ASN A 34 15.06 -10.75 23.93
C ASN A 34 15.98 -10.10 22.91
N GLY A 35 15.98 -8.76 22.80
CA GLY A 35 16.92 -8.01 21.96
C GLY A 35 16.65 -8.12 20.44
N GLY A 36 15.49 -8.67 20.05
CA GLY A 36 14.98 -8.75 18.70
C GLY A 36 13.48 -8.48 18.68
N GLY A 37 13.05 -7.39 19.33
CA GLY A 37 11.64 -7.03 19.43
C GLY A 37 11.00 -6.95 18.04
N VAL A 38 9.99 -7.81 17.79
CA VAL A 38 9.09 -7.64 16.67
C VAL A 38 8.34 -6.35 16.96
N ILE A 39 8.63 -5.30 16.21
CA ILE A 39 7.91 -4.04 16.28
C ILE A 39 6.47 -4.37 15.90
N ALA A 40 5.49 -3.97 16.74
CA ALA A 40 4.09 -4.39 16.62
C ALA A 40 3.44 -4.15 15.24
N ASP A 41 4.02 -3.26 14.43
CA ASP A 41 3.55 -2.91 13.09
C ASP A 41 4.36 -3.56 11.95
N THR A 42 5.26 -4.51 12.25
CA THR A 42 6.09 -5.17 11.24
C THR A 42 5.29 -6.26 10.54
N VAL A 43 4.46 -5.89 9.61
CA VAL A 43 3.65 -6.82 8.80
C VAL A 43 3.99 -6.69 7.32
N ARG A 44 3.76 -7.77 6.57
CA ARG A 44 3.87 -7.75 5.12
C ARG A 44 2.76 -6.87 4.54
N LYS A 45 3.19 -5.93 3.71
CA LYS A 45 2.32 -5.04 2.93
C LYS A 45 2.47 -5.32 1.45
N VAL A 46 1.43 -5.05 0.69
CA VAL A 46 1.37 -5.24 -0.76
C VAL A 46 1.25 -3.90 -1.43
N LEU A 47 2.08 -3.66 -2.43
CA LEU A 47 1.95 -2.54 -3.35
C LEU A 47 0.99 -2.94 -4.47
N PHE A 48 -0.03 -2.12 -4.70
CA PHE A 48 -0.91 -2.21 -5.85
C PHE A 48 -0.79 -0.94 -6.70
N GLU A 49 -0.35 -1.10 -7.93
CA GLU A 49 -0.30 -0.02 -8.91
C GLU A 49 -1.54 -0.12 -9.81
N ASP A 50 -2.41 0.91 -9.73
CA ASP A 50 -3.68 1.03 -10.47
C ASP A 50 -3.48 1.94 -11.67
N PHE A 51 -3.45 1.38 -12.86
CA PHE A 51 -3.36 2.15 -14.10
C PHE A 51 -4.74 2.61 -14.52
N THR A 52 -4.92 3.94 -14.53
CA THR A 52 -6.21 4.60 -14.62
C THR A 52 -6.17 5.85 -15.53
N GLY A 53 -7.28 6.56 -15.61
CA GLY A 53 -7.42 7.86 -16.27
C GLY A 53 -8.81 8.43 -16.11
N HIS A 54 -8.93 9.74 -16.08
CA HIS A 54 -10.19 10.44 -15.82
C HIS A 54 -11.25 10.25 -16.93
N GLU A 55 -10.85 9.85 -18.14
CA GLU A 55 -11.75 9.48 -19.25
C GLU A 55 -11.99 7.95 -19.34
N CYS A 56 -11.54 7.19 -18.38
CA CYS A 56 -11.77 5.75 -18.33
C CYS A 56 -13.11 5.45 -17.63
N VAL A 57 -14.17 5.24 -18.40
CA VAL A 57 -15.54 5.02 -17.91
C VAL A 57 -15.70 3.84 -16.94
N ASN A 58 -14.79 2.88 -16.96
CA ASN A 58 -14.80 1.69 -16.11
C ASN A 58 -13.90 1.81 -14.87
N CYS A 59 -13.01 2.82 -14.83
CA CYS A 59 -12.05 2.99 -13.74
C CYS A 59 -12.72 3.28 -12.39
N PRO A 60 -13.81 4.06 -12.27
CA PRO A 60 -14.49 4.22 -11.00
C PRO A 60 -14.92 2.91 -10.33
N SER A 61 -15.31 1.92 -11.14
CA SER A 61 -15.64 0.59 -10.61
C SER A 61 -14.42 -0.20 -10.11
N ALA A 62 -13.23 0.06 -10.65
CA ALA A 62 -11.98 -0.53 -10.15
C ALA A 62 -11.53 0.15 -8.85
N HIS A 63 -11.63 1.47 -8.79
CA HIS A 63 -11.35 2.25 -7.57
C HIS A 63 -12.25 1.80 -6.41
N LYS A 64 -13.56 1.59 -6.68
CA LYS A 64 -14.48 1.05 -5.66
C LYS A 64 -14.06 -0.35 -5.18
N THR A 65 -13.59 -1.20 -6.09
CA THR A 65 -13.08 -2.53 -5.71
C THR A 65 -11.84 -2.41 -4.81
N LEU A 66 -10.91 -1.50 -5.13
CA LEU A 66 -9.72 -1.26 -4.31
C LEU A 66 -10.05 -0.65 -2.95
N GLU A 67 -11.04 0.25 -2.88
CA GLU A 67 -11.55 0.79 -1.62
C GLU A 67 -12.15 -0.32 -0.74
N ASP A 68 -12.95 -1.22 -1.31
CA ASP A 68 -13.52 -2.35 -0.58
C ASP A 68 -12.42 -3.31 -0.08
N LEU A 69 -11.38 -3.55 -0.87
CA LEU A 69 -10.23 -4.35 -0.46
C LEU A 69 -9.39 -3.65 0.62
N HIS A 70 -9.23 -2.32 0.54
CA HIS A 70 -8.58 -1.55 1.58
C HIS A 70 -9.36 -1.62 2.91
N ASN A 71 -10.70 -1.63 2.87
CA ASN A 71 -11.52 -1.84 4.07
C ASN A 71 -11.30 -3.21 4.72
N VAL A 72 -10.88 -4.22 3.94
CA VAL A 72 -10.58 -5.58 4.44
C VAL A 72 -9.14 -5.67 4.97
N TYR A 73 -8.17 -5.13 4.22
CA TYR A 73 -6.74 -5.32 4.49
C TYR A 73 -6.09 -4.15 5.23
N GLY A 74 -6.77 -3.00 5.31
CA GLY A 74 -6.24 -1.77 5.94
C GLY A 74 -4.90 -1.36 5.33
N ASP A 75 -4.00 -0.91 6.19
CA ASP A 75 -2.66 -0.44 5.83
C ASP A 75 -1.75 -1.51 5.21
N ARG A 76 -2.22 -2.77 5.14
CA ARG A 76 -1.50 -3.83 4.42
C ARG A 76 -1.63 -3.73 2.90
N LEU A 77 -2.59 -2.96 2.40
CA LEU A 77 -2.77 -2.67 0.97
C LEU A 77 -2.41 -1.22 0.68
N ILE A 78 -1.28 -1.01 0.04
CA ILE A 78 -0.82 0.31 -0.42
C ILE A 78 -1.17 0.45 -1.89
N VAL A 79 -1.94 1.48 -2.24
CA VAL A 79 -2.39 1.72 -3.62
C VAL A 79 -1.68 2.96 -4.17
N ILE A 80 -1.26 2.89 -5.43
CA ILE A 80 -0.80 4.03 -6.22
C ILE A 80 -1.64 4.09 -7.48
N ALA A 81 -2.37 5.20 -7.71
CA ALA A 81 -3.16 5.44 -8.90
C ALA A 81 -2.32 6.19 -9.95
N GLU A 82 -1.99 5.50 -11.02
CA GLU A 82 -1.19 6.01 -12.12
C GLU A 82 -2.08 6.41 -13.30
N HIS A 83 -2.29 7.71 -13.48
CA HIS A 83 -3.05 8.25 -14.61
C HIS A 83 -2.17 8.25 -15.86
N VAL A 84 -2.50 7.38 -16.83
CA VAL A 84 -1.60 7.10 -17.97
C VAL A 84 -2.33 6.98 -19.31
N GLY A 85 -1.56 7.12 -20.37
CA GLY A 85 -1.99 6.84 -21.74
C GLY A 85 -3.09 7.77 -22.27
N PHE A 86 -3.95 7.19 -23.11
CA PHE A 86 -4.99 7.94 -23.82
C PHE A 86 -6.03 8.56 -22.87
N PHE A 87 -6.47 7.78 -21.88
CA PHE A 87 -7.56 8.15 -20.97
C PHE A 87 -7.19 9.14 -19.87
N ALA A 88 -5.91 9.51 -19.75
CA ALA A 88 -5.41 10.46 -18.76
C ALA A 88 -5.01 11.82 -19.37
N ARG A 89 -5.23 12.02 -20.66
CA ARG A 89 -4.83 13.26 -21.35
C ARG A 89 -5.78 14.41 -21.02
N PRO A 90 -5.27 15.57 -20.57
CA PRO A 90 -6.13 16.72 -20.35
C PRO A 90 -6.79 17.17 -21.67
N LYS A 91 -8.02 17.62 -21.58
CA LYS A 91 -8.83 18.19 -22.65
C LYS A 91 -9.39 19.56 -22.22
N SER A 92 -10.49 19.97 -22.82
CA SER A 92 -11.25 21.12 -22.31
C SER A 92 -12.01 20.75 -21.04
N ALA A 93 -12.30 21.75 -20.20
CA ALA A 93 -13.11 21.57 -19.00
C ALA A 93 -14.38 20.73 -19.28
N PRO A 94 -14.76 19.80 -18.38
CA PRO A 94 -14.23 19.63 -17.03
C PRO A 94 -13.03 18.66 -16.92
N TYR A 95 -12.38 18.27 -18.01
CA TYR A 95 -11.28 17.30 -18.07
C TYR A 95 -9.92 17.96 -18.38
N ASP A 96 -9.72 19.20 -17.93
CA ASP A 96 -8.51 20.00 -18.19
C ASP A 96 -7.38 19.77 -17.16
N TYR A 97 -7.69 19.10 -16.04
CA TYR A 97 -6.67 18.76 -15.05
C TYR A 97 -5.71 17.67 -15.55
N ASP A 98 -4.39 17.92 -15.46
CA ASP A 98 -3.39 16.93 -15.87
C ASP A 98 -2.89 16.11 -14.67
N PHE A 99 -3.37 14.89 -14.56
CA PHE A 99 -2.97 13.93 -13.54
C PHE A 99 -1.66 13.19 -13.87
N ARG A 100 -1.19 13.28 -15.12
CA ARG A 100 -0.06 12.49 -15.59
C ARG A 100 1.24 12.95 -14.97
N THR A 101 2.14 11.99 -14.75
CA THR A 101 3.53 12.23 -14.35
C THR A 101 4.47 11.56 -15.34
N THR A 102 5.72 12.01 -15.37
CA THR A 102 6.78 11.33 -16.12
C THR A 102 6.99 9.92 -15.60
N GLU A 103 7.01 9.78 -14.27
CA GLU A 103 7.21 8.50 -13.57
C GLU A 103 6.11 7.48 -13.90
N GLY A 104 4.84 7.88 -13.80
CA GLY A 104 3.72 7.02 -14.18
C GLY A 104 3.75 6.62 -15.66
N THR A 105 4.15 7.56 -16.55
CA THR A 105 4.33 7.25 -17.98
C THR A 105 5.44 6.24 -18.22
N ASP A 106 6.59 6.39 -17.54
CA ASP A 106 7.73 5.46 -17.65
C ASP A 106 7.36 4.07 -17.12
N ILE A 107 6.72 4.00 -15.95
CA ILE A 107 6.26 2.74 -15.34
C ILE A 107 5.26 2.05 -16.27
N ALA A 108 4.21 2.76 -16.69
CA ALA A 108 3.19 2.21 -17.57
C ALA A 108 3.77 1.73 -18.91
N THR A 109 4.75 2.44 -19.48
CA THR A 109 5.42 2.06 -20.71
C THR A 109 6.22 0.78 -20.52
N PHE A 110 6.98 0.68 -19.45
CA PHE A 110 7.81 -0.49 -19.14
C PHE A 110 6.97 -1.76 -18.94
N PHE A 111 5.88 -1.67 -18.18
CA PHE A 111 5.01 -2.81 -17.87
C PHE A 111 3.90 -3.05 -18.91
N GLY A 112 3.80 -2.20 -19.94
CA GLY A 112 2.84 -2.35 -21.04
C GLY A 112 1.45 -1.76 -20.77
N ALA A 113 1.26 -1.03 -19.67
CA ALA A 113 -0.01 -0.42 -19.33
C ALA A 113 -0.35 0.83 -20.15
N PHE A 114 0.66 1.52 -20.71
CA PHE A 114 0.48 2.77 -21.46
C PHE A 114 -0.48 2.66 -22.66
N THR A 115 -0.52 1.49 -23.30
CA THR A 115 -1.40 1.20 -24.45
C THR A 115 -2.47 0.15 -24.13
N ALA A 116 -2.51 -0.37 -22.90
CA ALA A 116 -3.50 -1.36 -22.51
C ALA A 116 -4.90 -0.75 -22.37
N PRO A 117 -5.96 -1.53 -22.57
CA PRO A 117 -7.30 -1.11 -22.16
C PRO A 117 -7.36 -0.98 -20.65
N LEU A 118 -7.81 0.18 -20.15
CA LEU A 118 -7.95 0.47 -18.72
C LEU A 118 -9.35 0.09 -18.21
N PRO A 119 -9.51 -0.20 -16.88
CA PRO A 119 -8.49 -0.23 -15.83
C PRO A 119 -7.60 -1.47 -15.91
N LYS A 120 -6.35 -1.35 -15.47
CA LYS A 120 -5.42 -2.46 -15.23
C LYS A 120 -4.78 -2.29 -13.85
N GLY A 121 -4.45 -3.42 -13.20
CA GLY A 121 -3.72 -3.41 -11.94
C GLY A 121 -2.44 -4.21 -12.03
N MET A 122 -1.52 -3.96 -11.10
CA MET A 122 -0.30 -4.72 -10.93
C MET A 122 0.00 -4.89 -9.44
N VAL A 123 0.28 -6.12 -9.02
CA VAL A 123 0.54 -6.47 -7.61
C VAL A 123 2.02 -6.74 -7.42
N ASN A 124 2.68 -5.95 -6.56
CA ASN A 124 4.10 -6.08 -6.24
C ASN A 124 5.01 -6.18 -7.48
N ARG A 125 4.59 -5.64 -8.63
CA ARG A 125 5.31 -5.78 -9.91
C ARG A 125 5.65 -7.24 -10.24
N ASN A 126 4.83 -8.17 -9.78
CA ASN A 126 5.01 -9.60 -10.00
C ASN A 126 4.11 -10.10 -11.12
N LYS A 127 4.58 -11.12 -11.85
CA LYS A 127 3.78 -11.73 -12.91
C LYS A 127 2.75 -12.70 -12.31
N ILE A 128 1.51 -12.51 -12.69
CA ILE A 128 0.40 -13.42 -12.40
C ILE A 128 -0.03 -14.05 -13.72
N ASN A 129 0.00 -15.37 -13.83
CA ASN A 129 -0.28 -16.10 -15.05
C ASN A 129 0.58 -15.64 -16.26
N GLY A 130 1.82 -15.19 -16.00
CA GLY A 130 2.76 -14.75 -17.04
C GLY A 130 2.63 -13.27 -17.44
N SER A 131 1.66 -12.53 -16.91
CA SER A 131 1.44 -11.09 -17.15
C SER A 131 1.72 -10.26 -15.88
N TYR A 132 2.30 -9.08 -16.04
CA TYR A 132 2.35 -8.09 -14.96
C TYR A 132 0.98 -7.46 -14.71
N LEU A 133 0.22 -7.24 -15.80
CA LEU A 133 -1.06 -6.56 -15.75
C LEU A 133 -2.20 -7.56 -15.56
N ILE A 134 -3.10 -7.23 -14.65
CA ILE A 134 -4.31 -7.99 -14.34
C ILE A 134 -5.56 -7.14 -14.58
N ASP A 135 -6.66 -7.79 -14.89
CA ASP A 135 -7.97 -7.15 -15.03
C ASP A 135 -8.63 -6.94 -13.66
N LYS A 136 -9.56 -5.97 -13.60
CA LYS A 136 -10.30 -5.64 -12.37
C LYS A 136 -10.88 -6.89 -11.66
N ALA A 137 -11.36 -7.86 -12.42
CA ALA A 137 -11.95 -9.09 -11.85
C ALA A 137 -10.95 -9.94 -11.06
N GLU A 138 -9.64 -9.74 -11.28
CA GLU A 138 -8.56 -10.49 -10.63
C GLU A 138 -7.98 -9.77 -9.39
N PHE A 139 -8.30 -8.47 -9.17
CA PHE A 139 -7.71 -7.64 -8.11
C PHE A 139 -7.82 -8.30 -6.74
N GLY A 140 -9.03 -8.72 -6.35
CA GLY A 140 -9.25 -9.36 -5.05
C GLY A 140 -8.45 -10.64 -4.85
N THR A 141 -8.44 -11.53 -5.86
CA THR A 141 -7.69 -12.79 -5.80
C THR A 141 -6.18 -12.54 -5.75
N ALA A 142 -5.68 -11.60 -6.55
CA ALA A 142 -4.25 -11.29 -6.62
C ALA A 142 -3.72 -10.68 -5.31
N ILE A 143 -4.47 -9.73 -4.72
CA ILE A 143 -4.13 -9.11 -3.44
C ILE A 143 -4.21 -10.14 -2.31
N SER A 144 -5.28 -10.94 -2.24
CA SER A 144 -5.42 -12.01 -1.25
C SER A 144 -4.25 -13.00 -1.32
N LEU A 145 -3.91 -13.47 -2.52
CA LEU A 145 -2.77 -14.37 -2.70
C LEU A 145 -1.46 -13.74 -2.21
N ALA A 146 -1.24 -12.47 -2.49
CA ALA A 146 -0.02 -11.77 -2.07
C ALA A 146 0.05 -11.53 -0.55
N LEU A 147 -1.09 -11.37 0.14
CA LEU A 147 -1.15 -11.09 1.57
C LEU A 147 -1.34 -12.35 2.44
N ASP A 148 -2.17 -13.29 1.99
CA ASP A 148 -2.63 -14.40 2.83
C ASP A 148 -1.82 -15.68 2.60
N SER A 149 -1.21 -15.86 1.41
CA SER A 149 -0.37 -17.04 1.10
C SER A 149 1.11 -16.86 1.45
N MET A 150 1.52 -15.65 1.84
CA MET A 150 2.91 -15.32 2.19
C MET A 150 3.06 -15.21 3.71
N PRO A 151 4.27 -15.39 4.26
CA PRO A 151 4.52 -15.14 5.67
C PRO A 151 4.06 -13.75 6.10
N THR A 152 3.47 -13.64 7.29
CA THR A 152 2.99 -12.35 7.83
C THR A 152 4.13 -11.34 8.00
N LEU A 153 5.31 -11.81 8.40
CA LEU A 153 6.51 -10.98 8.49
C LEU A 153 7.12 -10.75 7.09
N PRO A 154 7.49 -9.52 6.74
CA PRO A 154 8.20 -9.24 5.50
C PRO A 154 9.66 -9.66 5.59
N ASP A 155 10.34 -9.75 4.47
CA ASP A 155 11.79 -9.99 4.42
C ASP A 155 12.59 -8.74 4.79
N ILE A 156 12.04 -7.57 4.52
CA ILE A 156 12.61 -6.25 4.86
C ILE A 156 11.54 -5.45 5.60
N PHE A 157 11.91 -4.86 6.73
CA PHE A 157 11.11 -3.85 7.41
C PHE A 157 11.52 -2.47 6.93
N ILE A 158 10.55 -1.64 6.55
CA ILE A 158 10.73 -0.28 6.07
C ILE A 158 10.16 0.69 7.11
N GLN A 159 10.96 1.68 7.49
CA GLN A 159 10.54 2.79 8.33
C GLN A 159 10.74 4.09 7.55
N ILE A 160 9.70 4.91 7.49
CA ILE A 160 9.75 6.20 6.82
C ILE A 160 9.58 7.28 7.89
N SER A 161 10.38 8.32 7.82
CA SER A 161 10.12 9.58 8.52
C SER A 161 10.14 10.74 7.52
N ALA A 162 9.20 11.66 7.65
CA ALA A 162 9.11 12.80 6.76
C ALA A 162 9.01 14.11 7.55
N THR A 163 9.49 15.17 6.95
CA THR A 163 9.35 16.54 7.44
C THR A 163 8.83 17.42 6.32
N TYR A 164 8.00 18.39 6.66
CA TYR A 164 7.49 19.37 5.71
C TYR A 164 7.77 20.79 6.19
N ASN A 165 8.44 21.55 5.35
CA ASN A 165 8.65 22.99 5.57
C ASN A 165 7.60 23.78 4.76
N SER A 166 6.65 24.39 5.44
CA SER A 166 5.58 25.16 4.81
C SER A 166 6.02 26.49 4.21
N THR A 167 7.21 27.00 4.59
CA THR A 167 7.71 28.29 4.10
C THR A 167 8.16 28.21 2.63
N ASP A 168 8.80 27.12 2.26
CA ASP A 168 9.36 26.90 0.92
C ASP A 168 8.73 25.69 0.20
N SER A 169 7.77 25.02 0.84
CA SER A 169 7.07 23.84 0.32
C SER A 169 8.00 22.67 0.04
N LEU A 170 8.99 22.46 0.92
CA LEU A 170 9.96 21.40 0.79
C LEU A 170 9.65 20.21 1.72
N ILE A 171 9.84 19.01 1.19
CA ILE A 171 9.80 17.76 1.94
C ILE A 171 11.22 17.23 2.13
N GLY A 172 11.52 16.79 3.35
CA GLY A 172 12.65 15.91 3.66
C GLY A 172 12.12 14.53 4.03
N VAL A 173 12.75 13.45 3.54
CA VAL A 173 12.37 12.08 3.82
C VAL A 173 13.59 11.27 4.20
N GLU A 174 13.50 10.50 5.28
CA GLU A 174 14.46 9.46 5.61
C GLU A 174 13.77 8.10 5.56
N VAL A 175 14.40 7.13 4.91
CA VAL A 175 13.92 5.74 4.83
C VAL A 175 14.99 4.84 5.41
N LYS A 176 14.62 4.08 6.45
CA LYS A 176 15.45 3.04 7.05
C LYS A 176 14.90 1.66 6.68
N LEU A 177 15.74 0.82 6.11
CA LEU A 177 15.45 -0.55 5.77
C LEU A 177 16.19 -1.47 6.76
N THR A 178 15.50 -2.46 7.31
CA THR A 178 16.10 -3.49 8.19
C THR A 178 15.73 -4.85 7.65
N ALA A 179 16.73 -5.65 7.30
CA ALA A 179 16.50 -7.03 6.84
C ALA A 179 16.04 -7.90 8.02
N LEU A 180 14.94 -8.60 7.86
CA LEU A 180 14.39 -9.54 8.86
C LEU A 180 14.74 -10.99 8.51
N THR A 181 15.20 -11.23 7.28
CA THR A 181 15.70 -12.52 6.79
C THR A 181 17.00 -12.31 6.01
N ASN A 182 17.69 -13.42 5.68
CA ASN A 182 18.80 -13.36 4.73
C ASN A 182 18.24 -13.29 3.31
N LEU A 183 18.74 -12.36 2.51
CA LEU A 183 18.40 -12.24 1.09
C LEU A 183 19.62 -12.60 0.23
N PRO A 184 19.39 -13.21 -0.95
CA PRO A 184 20.47 -13.64 -1.84
C PRO A 184 21.32 -12.48 -2.34
N ALA A 185 22.48 -12.76 -2.92
CA ALA A 185 23.28 -11.76 -3.61
C ALA A 185 22.52 -11.25 -4.85
N GLY A 186 22.50 -9.92 -5.03
CA GLY A 186 21.82 -9.24 -6.13
C GLY A 186 21.82 -7.75 -5.92
N LYS A 187 21.24 -7.02 -6.86
CA LYS A 187 20.99 -5.59 -6.72
C LYS A 187 19.62 -5.35 -6.12
N TYR A 188 19.57 -4.40 -5.19
CA TYR A 188 18.34 -4.02 -4.50
C TYR A 188 18.16 -2.50 -4.57
N ASN A 189 17.02 -2.08 -5.07
CA ASN A 189 16.67 -0.67 -5.18
C ASN A 189 15.59 -0.29 -4.16
N LEU A 190 15.63 0.97 -3.78
CA LEU A 190 14.59 1.66 -3.02
C LEU A 190 13.95 2.72 -3.92
N SER A 191 12.63 2.65 -4.13
CA SER A 191 11.83 3.73 -4.68
C SER A 191 11.13 4.49 -3.57
N VAL A 192 11.06 5.82 -3.70
CA VAL A 192 10.32 6.71 -2.80
C VAL A 192 9.47 7.63 -3.64
N LEU A 193 8.16 7.42 -3.59
CA LEU A 193 7.16 8.11 -4.39
C LEU A 193 6.30 9.03 -3.51
N VAL A 194 5.71 10.03 -4.15
CA VAL A 194 4.72 10.92 -3.54
C VAL A 194 3.38 10.67 -4.18
N THR A 195 2.37 10.43 -3.37
CA THR A 195 0.96 10.36 -3.81
C THR A 195 0.13 11.43 -3.11
N GLU A 196 -0.99 11.81 -3.72
CA GLU A 196 -1.96 12.75 -3.15
C GLU A 196 -3.36 12.16 -3.27
N SER A 197 -4.15 12.32 -2.23
CA SER A 197 -5.56 11.95 -2.19
C SER A 197 -6.45 13.19 -2.09
N GLU A 198 -7.77 12.98 -2.16
CA GLU A 198 -8.77 14.05 -2.04
C GLU A 198 -8.63 15.13 -3.13
N ILE A 199 -8.26 14.74 -4.35
CA ILE A 199 -8.25 15.63 -5.51
C ILE A 199 -9.64 15.55 -6.15
N ILE A 200 -10.38 16.67 -6.11
CA ILE A 200 -11.76 16.72 -6.60
C ILE A 200 -11.76 17.25 -8.03
N GLU A 201 -11.96 16.34 -8.98
CA GLU A 201 -11.96 16.62 -10.42
C GLU A 201 -12.94 15.70 -11.14
N ALA A 202 -13.29 16.00 -12.40
CA ALA A 202 -14.22 15.19 -13.17
C ALA A 202 -13.66 13.81 -13.54
N GLN A 203 -14.55 12.81 -13.58
CA GLN A 203 -14.27 11.43 -13.97
C GLN A 203 -15.40 10.86 -14.81
N GLU A 204 -15.11 10.33 -16.01
CA GLU A 204 -16.09 9.58 -16.78
C GLU A 204 -16.51 8.29 -16.05
N ASN A 205 -17.81 8.00 -16.10
CA ASN A 205 -18.39 6.85 -15.40
C ASN A 205 -19.47 6.16 -16.25
N SER A 206 -19.41 4.83 -16.30
CA SER A 206 -20.45 4.01 -16.96
C SER A 206 -21.36 3.28 -15.96
N ASN A 207 -21.07 3.33 -14.66
CA ASN A 207 -21.75 2.55 -13.65
C ASN A 207 -22.62 3.46 -12.74
N PRO A 208 -23.97 3.46 -12.89
CA PRO A 208 -24.84 4.32 -12.08
C PRO A 208 -24.89 3.94 -10.58
N ASN A 209 -24.32 2.79 -10.18
CA ASN A 209 -24.18 2.44 -8.77
C ASN A 209 -22.98 3.10 -8.09
N ILE A 210 -22.08 3.73 -8.87
CA ILE A 210 -20.89 4.43 -8.36
C ILE A 210 -21.18 5.94 -8.25
N GLY A 211 -21.88 6.50 -9.22
CA GLY A 211 -22.19 7.92 -9.28
C GLY A 211 -22.88 8.28 -10.58
N ASP A 212 -22.97 9.56 -10.87
CA ASP A 212 -23.62 10.08 -12.08
C ASP A 212 -23.01 9.51 -13.35
N VAL A 213 -23.84 9.39 -14.39
CA VAL A 213 -23.48 8.89 -15.72
C VAL A 213 -23.90 9.93 -16.75
N PRO A 214 -23.06 10.29 -17.71
CA PRO A 214 -21.76 9.71 -18.05
C PRO A 214 -20.60 10.25 -17.21
N ASP A 215 -20.78 11.29 -16.42
CA ASP A 215 -19.73 12.03 -15.75
C ASP A 215 -20.05 12.24 -14.27
N ILE A 216 -19.06 11.99 -13.39
CA ILE A 216 -19.05 12.44 -12.00
C ILE A 216 -18.16 13.68 -11.95
N LEU A 217 -18.76 14.87 -11.81
CA LEU A 217 -18.03 16.14 -11.93
C LEU A 217 -17.20 16.48 -10.69
N ASP A 218 -17.55 15.92 -9.55
CA ASP A 218 -16.88 16.11 -8.24
C ASP A 218 -16.30 14.80 -7.72
N TYR A 219 -15.72 14.00 -8.63
CA TYR A 219 -15.12 12.73 -8.28
C TYR A 219 -13.89 12.93 -7.39
N ASN A 220 -13.81 12.16 -6.29
CA ASN A 220 -12.69 12.19 -5.37
C ASN A 220 -11.61 11.21 -5.83
N HIS A 221 -10.55 11.72 -6.47
CA HIS A 221 -9.39 10.94 -6.84
C HIS A 221 -8.47 10.71 -5.65
N LYS A 222 -8.11 9.46 -5.40
CA LYS A 222 -7.28 9.02 -4.27
C LYS A 222 -5.99 8.36 -4.75
N HIS A 223 -4.96 8.42 -3.91
CA HIS A 223 -3.66 7.75 -4.14
C HIS A 223 -2.96 8.14 -5.45
N VAL A 224 -3.26 9.32 -5.99
CA VAL A 224 -2.76 9.80 -7.29
C VAL A 224 -1.25 9.96 -7.22
N LEU A 225 -0.50 9.30 -8.09
CA LEU A 225 0.94 9.46 -8.22
C LEU A 225 1.28 10.90 -8.64
N ARG A 226 2.09 11.59 -7.82
CA ARG A 226 2.51 12.97 -8.07
C ARG A 226 3.96 13.07 -8.52
N GLY A 227 4.78 12.04 -8.29
CA GLY A 227 6.18 11.97 -8.70
C GLY A 227 7.02 11.08 -7.82
N ALA A 228 8.33 11.06 -8.08
CA ALA A 228 9.31 10.32 -7.31
C ALA A 228 10.30 11.26 -6.61
N ILE A 229 10.63 10.98 -5.35
CA ILE A 229 11.61 11.75 -4.59
C ILE A 229 13.03 11.45 -5.07
N ASN A 230 13.31 10.20 -5.42
CA ASN A 230 14.63 9.79 -5.88
C ASN A 230 14.72 9.63 -7.41
N ASN A 231 13.90 8.87 -8.06
CA ASN A 231 13.64 8.83 -9.52
C ASN A 231 12.60 7.72 -9.82
N THR A 232 12.13 7.60 -11.08
CA THR A 232 11.14 6.61 -11.51
C THR A 232 11.48 5.18 -11.05
N TRP A 233 12.76 4.80 -11.15
CA TRP A 233 13.23 3.44 -10.83
C TRP A 233 13.97 3.37 -9.50
N GLY A 234 13.77 4.37 -8.63
CA GLY A 234 14.47 4.42 -7.35
C GLY A 234 15.99 4.50 -7.48
N GLU A 235 16.69 4.12 -6.46
CA GLU A 235 18.15 4.04 -6.42
C GLU A 235 18.64 2.77 -5.73
N GLU A 236 19.83 2.32 -6.10
CA GLU A 236 20.47 1.18 -5.44
C GLU A 236 20.77 1.52 -3.97
N PHE A 237 20.30 0.69 -3.04
CA PHE A 237 20.69 0.79 -1.65
C PHE A 237 21.72 -0.28 -1.26
N THR A 238 21.81 -1.38 -2.02
CA THR A 238 22.87 -2.37 -1.87
C THR A 238 23.02 -3.24 -3.12
N ASN A 239 24.24 -3.80 -3.29
CA ASN A 239 24.59 -4.76 -4.32
C ASN A 239 25.40 -5.89 -3.66
N GLY A 240 24.73 -6.99 -3.36
CA GLY A 240 25.30 -8.14 -2.65
C GLY A 240 24.26 -8.88 -1.85
N ALA A 241 24.71 -9.87 -1.07
CA ALA A 241 23.83 -10.58 -0.13
C ALA A 241 23.50 -9.69 1.07
N ILE A 242 22.26 -9.76 1.54
CA ILE A 242 21.81 -9.03 2.72
C ILE A 242 21.66 -10.04 3.87
N SER A 243 22.29 -9.76 5.01
CA SER A 243 22.17 -10.60 6.21
C SER A 243 21.02 -10.12 7.09
N ASN A 244 20.36 -11.06 7.78
CA ASN A 244 19.39 -10.76 8.80
C ASN A 244 19.95 -9.75 9.83
N GLY A 245 19.18 -8.72 10.17
CA GLY A 245 19.58 -7.62 11.05
C GLY A 245 20.38 -6.50 10.36
N GLN A 246 20.79 -6.67 9.11
CA GLN A 246 21.49 -5.60 8.38
C GLN A 246 20.54 -4.43 8.10
N THR A 247 21.06 -3.21 8.24
CA THR A 247 20.32 -1.97 8.06
C THR A 247 20.92 -1.08 6.99
N PHE A 248 20.06 -0.36 6.30
CA PHE A 248 20.42 0.66 5.31
C PHE A 248 19.58 1.91 5.57
N THR A 249 20.15 3.08 5.40
CA THR A 249 19.43 4.36 5.53
C THR A 249 19.68 5.22 4.30
N LYS A 250 18.63 5.78 3.77
CA LYS A 250 18.65 6.77 2.67
C LYS A 250 17.90 8.02 3.12
N ALA A 251 18.47 9.18 2.85
CA ALA A 251 17.89 10.46 3.19
C ALA A 251 17.82 11.36 1.96
N TYR A 252 16.66 11.98 1.79
CA TYR A 252 16.34 12.88 0.70
C TYR A 252 15.93 14.23 1.27
N SER A 253 16.42 15.30 0.70
CA SER A 253 16.06 16.65 1.11
C SER A 253 15.66 17.47 -0.09
N ASN A 254 14.91 18.55 0.17
CA ASN A 254 14.57 19.55 -0.83
C ASN A 254 13.65 19.06 -1.98
N TYR A 255 12.84 18.01 -1.77
CA TYR A 255 11.80 17.70 -2.72
C TYR A 255 10.68 18.73 -2.62
N LYS A 256 10.42 19.43 -3.70
CA LYS A 256 9.44 20.52 -3.74
C LYS A 256 8.09 20.00 -4.20
N ILE A 257 7.05 20.16 -3.37
CA ILE A 257 5.69 19.85 -3.77
C ILE A 257 5.11 20.90 -4.71
N GLY A 258 4.16 20.48 -5.55
CA GLY A 258 3.43 21.36 -6.45
C GLY A 258 2.66 22.44 -5.68
N LYS A 259 2.42 23.59 -6.32
CA LYS A 259 1.73 24.72 -5.67
C LYS A 259 0.28 24.41 -5.32
N ASP A 260 -0.35 23.53 -6.11
CA ASP A 260 -1.77 23.18 -5.99
C ASP A 260 -1.98 21.90 -5.18
N TRP A 261 -0.91 21.33 -4.63
CA TRP A 261 -1.00 20.12 -3.81
C TRP A 261 -1.35 20.47 -2.37
N ASN A 262 -2.23 19.67 -1.77
CA ASN A 262 -2.57 19.82 -0.35
C ASN A 262 -1.65 18.96 0.53
N PRO A 263 -0.75 19.58 1.33
CA PRO A 263 0.20 18.80 2.15
C PRO A 263 -0.46 17.87 3.19
N ASN A 264 -1.74 18.09 3.53
CA ASN A 264 -2.46 17.23 4.46
C ASN A 264 -2.98 15.95 3.78
N ASN A 265 -2.98 15.91 2.44
CA ASN A 265 -3.47 14.80 1.64
C ASN A 265 -2.34 14.09 0.91
N ILE A 266 -1.09 14.46 1.21
CA ILE A 266 0.11 13.84 0.63
C ILE A 266 0.54 12.66 1.47
N HIS A 267 0.89 11.57 0.77
CA HIS A 267 1.48 10.39 1.36
C HIS A 267 2.85 10.13 0.73
N ILE A 268 3.77 9.60 1.53
CA ILE A 268 5.08 9.12 1.09
C ILE A 268 5.02 7.61 1.04
N VAL A 269 5.24 7.05 -0.14
CA VAL A 269 5.27 5.61 -0.37
C VAL A 269 6.71 5.18 -0.67
N ALA A 270 7.27 4.27 0.12
CA ALA A 270 8.58 3.69 -0.11
C ALA A 270 8.48 2.18 -0.31
N PHE A 271 9.21 1.64 -1.27
CA PHE A 271 9.27 0.19 -1.46
C PHE A 271 10.65 -0.28 -1.92
N ALA A 272 11.05 -1.43 -1.37
CA ALA A 272 12.26 -2.14 -1.74
C ALA A 272 11.93 -3.23 -2.77
N TYR A 273 12.79 -3.40 -3.77
CA TYR A 273 12.59 -4.37 -4.83
C TYR A 273 13.91 -4.92 -5.39
N TYR A 274 13.83 -6.08 -6.04
CA TYR A 274 14.96 -6.67 -6.77
C TYR A 274 15.23 -5.85 -8.04
N ALA A 275 16.46 -5.41 -8.24
CA ALA A 275 16.85 -4.56 -9.38
C ALA A 275 17.68 -5.31 -10.42
N ASP A 276 17.75 -6.64 -10.34
CA ASP A 276 18.38 -7.52 -11.33
C ASP A 276 17.81 -8.95 -11.24
N GLY A 277 18.31 -9.81 -12.14
CA GLY A 277 18.01 -11.25 -12.13
C GLY A 277 16.57 -11.58 -12.55
N PRO A 278 16.10 -12.80 -12.23
CA PRO A 278 14.78 -13.29 -12.67
C PRO A 278 13.62 -12.58 -11.98
N ASN A 279 13.87 -11.93 -10.85
CA ASN A 279 12.88 -11.17 -10.08
C ASN A 279 13.02 -9.64 -10.30
N ASP A 280 13.72 -9.20 -11.35
CA ASP A 280 13.89 -7.76 -11.62
C ASP A 280 12.55 -7.02 -11.55
N LYS A 281 12.53 -5.94 -10.78
CA LYS A 281 11.38 -5.09 -10.42
C LYS A 281 10.39 -5.67 -9.40
N VAL A 282 10.46 -6.96 -9.01
CA VAL A 282 9.53 -7.53 -8.03
C VAL A 282 9.72 -6.85 -6.66
N VAL A 283 8.65 -6.30 -6.14
CA VAL A 283 8.61 -5.61 -4.84
C VAL A 283 8.67 -6.63 -3.69
N ILE A 284 9.58 -6.39 -2.76
CA ILE A 284 9.81 -7.22 -1.57
C ILE A 284 8.92 -6.77 -0.43
N GLN A 285 8.84 -5.45 -0.22
CA GLN A 285 8.04 -4.80 0.82
C GLN A 285 7.77 -3.36 0.42
N ALA A 286 6.62 -2.86 0.82
CA ALA A 286 6.24 -1.45 0.71
C ALA A 286 5.83 -0.88 2.07
N GLU A 287 5.90 0.43 2.21
CA GLU A 287 5.44 1.19 3.38
C GLU A 287 4.89 2.54 2.92
N GLN A 288 3.92 3.05 3.66
CA GLN A 288 3.32 4.36 3.43
C GLN A 288 3.16 5.11 4.75
N ILE A 289 3.39 6.40 4.71
CA ILE A 289 3.03 7.32 5.80
C ILE A 289 2.33 8.56 5.24
N ASP A 290 1.56 9.22 6.09
CA ASP A 290 1.07 10.57 5.82
C ASP A 290 2.20 11.58 6.00
N LEU A 291 2.21 12.64 5.18
CA LEU A 291 3.21 13.70 5.31
C LEU A 291 2.96 14.56 6.56
N LYS A 292 1.67 14.69 6.97
CA LYS A 292 1.25 15.45 8.15
C LYS A 292 0.19 14.71 8.96
#